data_75c11d47ba4ba32f6395b5f94fb3f7e0
#
_entry.id   75c11d47ba4ba32f6395b5f94fb3f7e0
#
_cell.length_a   1.000
_cell.length_b   1.000
_cell.length_c   1.000
_cell.angle_alpha   90.00
_cell.angle_beta   90.00
_cell.angle_gamma   90.00
#
_symmetry.space_group_name_H-M   'P 1'
#
loop_
_entity.id
_entity.type
_entity.pdbx_description
1 polymer ?
#
loop_
_entity_poly.entity_id
_entity_poly.type
_entity_poly.pdbx_seq_one_letter_code
_entity_poly.pdbx_strand_id
1 'polypeptide(L)'
;NKRFLDLFGKHKTSIFEEEFHYVRNMNMLDYLDWRGDLPFERDPFNEVDALILSLISYYEYEQFYQVTTDVRGYTLAEYVKLHEDNVQIFGEIDKNIDIENDIVPRKTAPFVLCTAVKTERFANIRIVDFRNIFDEERVIQFAAITFELSDGIRVVAYRGTDSSIIGWKEDCMLSYLREIPGQAEAVRYFNESETGKKYYIVGHSKGGNEALYTYIKMKEERVDDVVAVKGILIGFILLL
;
A
#
# COMPACT_ATOMS: atom_id res chain seq x y z
N ASN A 1 7.13 -31.85 -20.31
CA ASN A 1 6.60 -31.23 -21.55
C ASN A 1 7.71 -30.82 -22.53
N LYS A 2 8.69 -31.69 -22.73
CA LYS A 2 9.76 -31.50 -23.72
C LYS A 2 9.27 -31.49 -25.17
N ARG A 3 8.12 -32.09 -25.48
CA ARG A 3 7.58 -32.22 -26.83
C ARG A 3 6.97 -30.95 -27.46
N PHE A 4 6.67 -29.94 -26.66
CA PHE A 4 6.11 -28.66 -27.16
C PHE A 4 7.21 -27.69 -27.63
N LEU A 5 8.41 -27.81 -27.07
CA LEU A 5 9.56 -26.94 -27.40
C LEU A 5 10.30 -27.36 -28.67
N ASP A 6 10.16 -28.64 -29.10
CA ASP A 6 10.82 -29.17 -30.31
C ASP A 6 10.07 -28.80 -31.63
N LEU A 7 8.90 -28.20 -31.56
CA LEU A 7 8.08 -27.78 -32.71
C LEU A 7 8.42 -26.38 -33.25
N PHE A 8 9.17 -25.59 -32.49
CA PHE A 8 9.63 -24.27 -32.92
C PHE A 8 11.15 -24.25 -32.98
N GLY A 9 11.67 -24.21 -34.23
CA GLY A 9 13.11 -24.29 -34.49
C GLY A 9 13.95 -23.29 -33.67
N LYS A 10 15.17 -23.67 -33.40
CA LYS A 10 16.17 -23.07 -32.50
C LYS A 10 16.41 -21.54 -32.60
N HIS A 11 15.84 -20.84 -33.55
CA HIS A 11 15.99 -19.39 -33.73
C HIS A 11 14.85 -18.54 -33.12
N LYS A 12 13.77 -19.17 -32.64
CA LYS A 12 12.67 -18.42 -31.96
C LYS A 12 12.71 -18.54 -30.43
N THR A 13 13.48 -19.45 -29.88
CA THR A 13 13.59 -19.64 -28.42
C THR A 13 14.34 -18.49 -27.73
N SER A 14 15.30 -17.83 -28.38
CA SER A 14 16.08 -16.75 -27.77
C SER A 14 15.26 -15.47 -27.53
N ILE A 15 14.40 -15.09 -28.49
CA ILE A 15 13.57 -13.87 -28.36
C ILE A 15 12.50 -14.09 -27.29
N PHE A 16 11.88 -15.27 -27.23
CA PHE A 16 10.90 -15.60 -26.21
C PHE A 16 11.51 -15.76 -24.81
N GLU A 17 12.74 -16.27 -24.71
CA GLU A 17 13.44 -16.37 -23.41
C GLU A 17 13.93 -15.00 -22.94
N GLU A 18 14.36 -14.10 -23.82
CA GLU A 18 14.71 -12.72 -23.47
C GLU A 18 13.47 -11.91 -23.07
N GLU A 19 12.35 -12.01 -23.79
CA GLU A 19 11.09 -11.36 -23.39
C GLU A 19 10.53 -11.93 -22.09
N PHE A 20 10.61 -13.26 -21.87
CA PHE A 20 10.18 -13.87 -20.61
C PHE A 20 11.12 -13.55 -19.46
N HIS A 21 12.41 -13.37 -19.69
CA HIS A 21 13.36 -12.94 -18.67
C HIS A 21 13.14 -11.48 -18.29
N TYR A 22 12.86 -10.62 -19.29
CA TYR A 22 12.51 -9.23 -19.06
C TYR A 22 11.21 -9.09 -18.22
N VAL A 23 10.16 -9.80 -18.57
CA VAL A 23 8.89 -9.83 -17.81
C VAL A 23 9.06 -10.43 -16.40
N ARG A 24 9.98 -11.37 -16.20
CA ARG A 24 10.24 -11.97 -14.86
C ARG A 24 10.95 -11.03 -13.89
N ASN A 25 11.68 -10.05 -14.40
CA ASN A 25 12.45 -9.12 -13.59
C ASN A 25 11.79 -7.76 -13.42
N MET A 26 10.62 -7.53 -14.04
CA MET A 26 9.87 -6.27 -13.83
C MET A 26 9.32 -6.20 -12.41
N ASN A 27 9.62 -5.11 -11.73
CA ASN A 27 9.14 -4.81 -10.40
C ASN A 27 8.36 -3.47 -10.38
N MET A 28 7.93 -3.04 -9.20
CA MET A 28 7.16 -1.79 -9.05
C MET A 28 7.94 -0.54 -9.46
N LEU A 29 9.27 -0.55 -9.41
CA LEU A 29 10.09 0.60 -9.83
C LEU A 29 10.08 0.72 -11.36
N ASP A 30 10.17 -0.41 -12.07
CA ASP A 30 10.02 -0.43 -13.53
C ASP A 30 8.64 0.08 -13.97
N TYR A 31 7.60 -0.23 -13.18
CA TYR A 31 6.27 0.31 -13.41
C TYR A 31 6.24 1.84 -13.23
N LEU A 32 6.87 2.37 -12.19
CA LEU A 32 6.96 3.81 -11.97
C LEU A 32 7.70 4.51 -13.11
N ASP A 33 8.78 3.92 -13.64
CA ASP A 33 9.50 4.45 -14.78
C ASP A 33 8.68 4.40 -16.07
N TRP A 34 7.92 3.32 -16.27
CA TRP A 34 7.14 3.11 -17.50
C TRP A 34 5.81 3.86 -17.51
N ARG A 35 5.12 3.95 -16.37
CA ARG A 35 3.72 4.42 -16.27
C ARG A 35 3.58 5.69 -15.44
N GLY A 36 4.66 6.14 -14.81
CA GLY A 36 4.64 7.28 -13.91
C GLY A 36 4.33 8.63 -14.57
N ASP A 37 4.40 8.73 -15.89
CA ASP A 37 4.05 9.90 -16.69
C ASP A 37 2.55 10.06 -16.96
N LEU A 38 1.71 9.05 -16.61
CA LEU A 38 0.28 9.06 -16.87
C LEU A 38 -0.53 9.31 -15.60
N PRO A 39 -1.21 10.46 -15.48
CA PRO A 39 -2.10 10.72 -14.37
C PRO A 39 -3.35 9.82 -14.41
N PHE A 40 -4.05 9.69 -13.27
CA PHE A 40 -5.17 8.76 -13.09
C PHE A 40 -6.37 9.06 -14.00
N GLU A 41 -6.51 10.28 -14.50
CA GLU A 41 -7.54 10.66 -15.46
C GLU A 41 -7.31 10.04 -16.84
N ARG A 42 -6.07 9.71 -17.20
CA ARG A 42 -5.69 9.09 -18.46
C ARG A 42 -5.53 7.60 -18.38
N ASP A 43 -5.04 7.11 -17.24
CA ASP A 43 -4.85 5.69 -16.97
C ASP A 43 -5.40 5.39 -15.59
N PRO A 44 -6.60 4.79 -15.49
CA PRO A 44 -7.27 4.58 -14.21
C PRO A 44 -6.43 3.76 -13.22
N PHE A 45 -6.73 3.94 -11.95
CA PHE A 45 -6.08 3.23 -10.84
C PHE A 45 -6.12 1.70 -11.01
N ASN A 46 -4.99 1.04 -10.90
CA ASN A 46 -4.83 -0.39 -11.12
C ASN A 46 -4.19 -1.13 -9.94
N GLU A 47 -3.91 -2.43 -10.10
CA GLU A 47 -3.40 -3.30 -9.03
C GLU A 47 -1.98 -2.93 -8.61
N VAL A 48 -1.14 -2.43 -9.53
CA VAL A 48 0.24 -2.02 -9.21
C VAL A 48 0.22 -0.72 -8.42
N ASP A 49 -0.66 0.21 -8.75
CA ASP A 49 -0.87 1.42 -7.95
C ASP A 49 -1.35 1.06 -6.53
N ALA A 50 -2.25 0.08 -6.43
CA ALA A 50 -2.74 -0.42 -5.15
C ALA A 50 -1.61 -1.01 -4.30
N LEU A 51 -0.69 -1.77 -4.92
CA LEU A 51 0.51 -2.29 -4.26
C LEU A 51 1.39 -1.15 -3.76
N ILE A 52 1.71 -0.18 -4.64
CA ILE A 52 2.56 0.96 -4.30
C ILE A 52 1.98 1.75 -3.12
N LEU A 53 0.68 2.11 -3.15
CA LEU A 53 0.05 2.85 -2.05
C LEU A 53 -0.06 2.02 -0.77
N SER A 54 -0.27 0.70 -0.88
CA SER A 54 -0.24 -0.20 0.27
C SER A 54 1.14 -0.26 0.92
N LEU A 55 2.22 -0.24 0.14
CA LEU A 55 3.59 -0.20 0.67
C LEU A 55 3.92 1.18 1.25
N ILE A 56 3.53 2.26 0.59
CA ILE A 56 3.71 3.63 1.10
C ILE A 56 2.99 3.81 2.44
N SER A 57 1.89 3.08 2.71
CA SER A 57 1.19 3.14 4.00
C SER A 57 2.04 2.69 5.21
N TYR A 58 3.16 1.98 4.99
CA TYR A 58 4.12 1.61 6.04
C TYR A 58 5.08 2.74 6.44
N TYR A 59 5.08 3.84 5.70
CA TYR A 59 5.85 5.01 6.10
C TYR A 59 5.31 5.57 7.43
N GLU A 60 6.20 5.99 8.32
CA GLU A 60 5.85 6.44 9.68
C GLU A 60 5.37 7.91 9.64
N TYR A 61 4.14 8.13 9.15
CA TYR A 61 3.55 9.46 8.99
C TYR A 61 3.40 10.23 10.31
N GLU A 62 3.30 9.52 11.44
CA GLU A 62 3.24 10.09 12.78
C GLU A 62 4.47 10.93 13.15
N GLN A 63 5.64 10.64 12.60
CA GLN A 63 6.86 11.41 12.86
C GLN A 63 6.77 12.85 12.40
N PHE A 64 5.90 13.14 11.44
CA PHE A 64 5.67 14.49 10.93
C PHE A 64 5.05 15.42 11.97
N TYR A 65 4.38 14.92 12.99
CA TYR A 65 3.90 15.73 14.10
C TYR A 65 5.03 16.45 14.88
N GLN A 66 6.27 16.03 14.67
CA GLN A 66 7.44 16.76 15.19
C GLN A 66 7.76 18.03 14.39
N VAL A 67 7.30 18.11 13.15
CA VAL A 67 7.60 19.21 12.19
C VAL A 67 6.34 20.01 11.83
N THR A 68 5.19 19.33 11.80
CA THR A 68 3.88 19.93 11.54
C THR A 68 2.82 19.28 12.43
N THR A 69 1.79 20.04 12.80
CA THR A 69 0.69 19.57 13.65
C THR A 69 -0.37 18.78 12.87
N ASP A 70 -0.38 18.87 11.54
CA ASP A 70 -1.33 18.18 10.69
C ASP A 70 -0.70 17.84 9.34
N VAL A 71 -0.89 16.60 8.89
CA VAL A 71 -0.39 16.09 7.61
C VAL A 71 -1.44 16.16 6.50
N ARG A 72 -2.69 16.42 6.87
CA ARG A 72 -3.80 16.49 5.92
C ARG A 72 -3.64 17.66 4.96
N GLY A 73 -3.90 17.39 3.69
CA GLY A 73 -3.78 18.37 2.62
C GLY A 73 -2.41 18.42 1.95
N TYR A 74 -1.36 17.84 2.53
CA TYR A 74 -0.08 17.71 1.86
C TYR A 74 -0.19 16.75 0.68
N THR A 75 0.49 17.07 -0.40
CA THR A 75 0.78 16.10 -1.46
C THR A 75 1.92 15.18 -1.02
N LEU A 76 2.03 14.00 -1.65
CA LEU A 76 3.16 13.10 -1.37
C LEU A 76 4.51 13.75 -1.68
N ALA A 77 4.58 14.59 -2.73
CA ALA A 77 5.81 15.32 -3.06
C ALA A 77 6.19 16.36 -1.99
N GLU A 78 5.23 17.13 -1.47
CA GLU A 78 5.46 18.06 -0.35
C GLU A 78 5.90 17.31 0.91
N TYR A 79 5.37 16.14 1.13
CA TYR A 79 5.69 15.28 2.25
C TYR A 79 7.14 14.78 2.20
N VAL A 80 7.59 14.30 1.03
CA VAL A 80 8.97 13.87 0.83
C VAL A 80 9.93 15.05 0.97
N LYS A 81 9.56 16.23 0.44
CA LYS A 81 10.37 17.43 0.62
C LYS A 81 10.52 17.82 2.09
N LEU A 82 9.44 17.70 2.88
CA LEU A 82 9.49 17.95 4.32
C LEU A 82 10.44 16.98 5.03
N HIS A 83 10.50 15.71 4.59
CA HIS A 83 11.48 14.74 5.07
C HIS A 83 12.92 15.17 4.72
N GLU A 84 13.16 15.49 3.46
CA GLU A 84 14.49 15.92 2.98
C GLU A 84 15.01 17.16 3.72
N ASP A 85 14.12 18.11 4.01
CA ASP A 85 14.44 19.32 4.76
C ASP A 85 14.72 19.03 6.26
N ASN A 86 14.31 17.86 6.78
CA ASN A 86 14.40 17.50 8.20
C ASN A 86 15.06 16.11 8.42
N VAL A 87 16.05 15.76 7.63
CA VAL A 87 16.78 14.47 7.69
C VAL A 87 17.29 14.13 9.09
N GLN A 88 17.64 15.14 9.90
CA GLN A 88 18.09 14.91 11.29
C GLN A 88 16.99 14.28 12.17
N ILE A 89 15.71 14.51 11.84
CA ILE A 89 14.56 13.95 12.56
C ILE A 89 14.18 12.59 11.98
N PHE A 90 14.13 12.50 10.65
CA PHE A 90 13.60 11.31 9.95
C PHE A 90 14.65 10.27 9.59
N GLY A 91 15.93 10.64 9.60
CA GLY A 91 17.02 9.80 9.14
C GLY A 91 17.19 9.80 7.61
N GLU A 92 18.27 9.20 7.15
CA GLU A 92 18.54 9.04 5.71
C GLU A 92 17.73 7.87 5.14
N ILE A 93 17.28 8.03 3.90
CA ILE A 93 16.59 6.96 3.17
C ILE A 93 17.63 6.07 2.51
N ASP A 94 17.65 4.78 2.90
CA ASP A 94 18.51 3.78 2.28
C ASP A 94 18.07 3.54 0.82
N LYS A 95 18.98 3.81 -0.12
CA LYS A 95 18.77 3.64 -1.56
C LYS A 95 19.18 2.26 -2.06
N ASN A 96 19.85 1.46 -1.23
CA ASN A 96 20.37 0.13 -1.58
C ASN A 96 19.54 -1.00 -0.97
N ILE A 97 18.24 -0.79 -0.85
CA ILE A 97 17.34 -1.72 -0.20
C ILE A 97 16.99 -2.88 -1.12
N ASP A 98 16.97 -4.09 -0.57
CA ASP A 98 16.44 -5.26 -1.25
C ASP A 98 14.91 -5.32 -1.09
N ILE A 99 14.21 -4.77 -2.07
CA ILE A 99 12.75 -4.65 -2.07
C ILE A 99 12.06 -6.01 -2.09
N GLU A 100 12.69 -7.03 -2.69
CA GLU A 100 12.09 -8.35 -2.88
C GLU A 100 12.09 -9.17 -1.58
N ASN A 101 13.01 -8.91 -0.67
CA ASN A 101 13.19 -9.68 0.57
C ASN A 101 12.76 -8.92 1.85
N ASP A 102 12.21 -7.71 1.74
CA ASP A 102 11.71 -6.94 2.90
C ASP A 102 10.30 -7.42 3.28
N ILE A 103 10.22 -8.40 4.17
CA ILE A 103 8.94 -9.01 4.62
C ILE A 103 8.03 -7.97 5.29
N VAL A 104 8.60 -7.05 6.07
CA VAL A 104 7.89 -5.92 6.67
C VAL A 104 8.41 -4.65 5.98
N PRO A 105 7.67 -4.04 5.04
CA PRO A 105 8.20 -3.02 4.13
C PRO A 105 8.48 -1.67 4.80
N ARG A 106 8.97 -1.68 6.01
CA ARG A 106 9.30 -0.49 6.81
C ARG A 106 10.48 0.29 6.21
N LYS A 107 11.46 -0.44 5.68
CA LYS A 107 12.62 0.17 4.99
C LYS A 107 12.33 0.45 3.53
N THR A 108 11.53 -0.40 2.91
CA THR A 108 11.10 -0.26 1.51
C THR A 108 10.16 0.93 1.32
N ALA A 109 9.24 1.18 2.25
CA ALA A 109 8.24 2.24 2.11
C ALA A 109 8.82 3.64 1.86
N PRO A 110 9.84 4.13 2.61
CA PRO A 110 10.45 5.43 2.33
C PRO A 110 11.09 5.51 0.94
N PHE A 111 11.75 4.44 0.52
CA PHE A 111 12.40 4.38 -0.79
C PHE A 111 11.37 4.39 -1.94
N VAL A 112 10.31 3.58 -1.83
CA VAL A 112 9.21 3.54 -2.81
C VAL A 112 8.51 4.90 -2.88
N LEU A 113 8.22 5.51 -1.72
CA LEU A 113 7.62 6.84 -1.65
C LEU A 113 8.49 7.88 -2.38
N CYS A 114 9.80 7.95 -2.07
CA CYS A 114 10.72 8.88 -2.73
C CYS A 114 10.87 8.65 -4.23
N THR A 115 10.65 7.43 -4.70
CA THR A 115 10.68 7.12 -6.13
C THR A 115 9.35 7.50 -6.79
N ALA A 116 8.24 7.16 -6.16
CA ALA A 116 6.90 7.44 -6.67
C ALA A 116 6.64 8.95 -6.85
N VAL A 117 7.07 9.80 -5.90
CA VAL A 117 6.85 11.25 -5.97
C VAL A 117 7.63 11.95 -7.08
N LYS A 118 8.57 11.28 -7.72
CA LYS A 118 9.25 11.80 -8.92
C LYS A 118 8.41 11.68 -10.18
N THR A 119 7.29 10.99 -10.10
CA THR A 119 6.39 10.72 -11.22
C THR A 119 5.18 11.65 -11.17
N GLU A 120 4.63 12.03 -12.35
CA GLU A 120 3.41 12.83 -12.44
C GLU A 120 2.23 12.11 -11.78
N ARG A 121 2.19 10.78 -11.89
CA ARG A 121 1.12 9.91 -11.38
C ARG A 121 0.95 9.98 -9.87
N PHE A 122 2.05 10.03 -9.10
CA PHE A 122 2.01 9.94 -7.65
C PHE A 122 2.34 11.25 -6.92
N ALA A 123 3.09 12.16 -7.53
CA ALA A 123 3.57 13.39 -6.88
C ALA A 123 2.45 14.21 -6.24
N ASN A 124 1.31 14.33 -6.94
CA ASN A 124 0.20 15.21 -6.58
C ASN A 124 -0.91 14.48 -5.78
N ILE A 125 -0.75 13.21 -5.45
CA ILE A 125 -1.66 12.50 -4.56
C ILE A 125 -1.68 13.22 -3.20
N ARG A 126 -2.88 13.54 -2.70
CA ARG A 126 -3.05 14.25 -1.42
C ARG A 126 -3.30 13.28 -0.29
N ILE A 127 -2.74 13.57 0.87
CA ILE A 127 -3.08 12.90 2.12
C ILE A 127 -4.34 13.56 2.68
N VAL A 128 -5.43 12.79 2.82
CA VAL A 128 -6.73 13.29 3.29
C VAL A 128 -6.90 13.04 4.77
N ASP A 129 -6.54 11.85 5.22
CA ASP A 129 -6.66 11.45 6.62
C ASP A 129 -5.63 10.37 6.95
N PHE A 130 -5.34 10.24 8.24
CA PHE A 130 -4.39 9.28 8.75
C PHE A 130 -4.73 8.89 10.19
N ARG A 131 -4.56 7.59 10.50
CA ARG A 131 -4.72 7.07 11.86
C ARG A 131 -3.64 6.04 12.16
N ASN A 132 -3.08 6.12 13.36
CA ASN A 132 -2.20 5.10 13.91
C ASN A 132 -2.60 4.80 15.35
N ILE A 133 -2.82 3.53 15.68
CA ILE A 133 -3.20 3.05 17.01
C ILE A 133 -2.24 1.94 17.39
N PHE A 134 -1.58 2.12 18.53
CA PHE A 134 -0.77 1.09 19.16
C PHE A 134 -1.21 0.96 20.62
N ASP A 135 -1.77 -0.21 20.98
CA ASP A 135 -2.31 -0.44 22.32
C ASP A 135 -1.94 -1.87 22.77
N GLU A 136 -1.06 -1.93 23.74
CA GLU A 136 -0.54 -3.20 24.29
C GLU A 136 -1.59 -3.95 25.09
N GLU A 137 -2.47 -3.25 25.80
CA GLU A 137 -3.49 -3.86 26.67
C GLU A 137 -4.59 -4.51 25.82
N ARG A 138 -5.03 -3.85 24.77
CA ARG A 138 -6.04 -4.36 23.85
C ARG A 138 -5.44 -5.21 22.72
N VAL A 139 -4.11 -5.31 22.64
CA VAL A 139 -3.37 -6.00 21.58
C VAL A 139 -3.78 -5.47 20.20
N ILE A 140 -3.63 -4.16 19.98
CA ILE A 140 -3.94 -3.48 18.72
C ILE A 140 -2.68 -2.89 18.13
N GLN A 141 -2.41 -3.23 16.88
CA GLN A 141 -1.48 -2.53 16.01
C GLN A 141 -2.22 -2.21 14.71
N PHE A 142 -2.72 -1.01 14.59
CA PHE A 142 -3.52 -0.58 13.45
C PHE A 142 -2.98 0.74 12.89
N ALA A 143 -2.89 0.85 11.58
CA ALA A 143 -2.71 2.14 10.92
C ALA A 143 -3.41 2.16 9.56
N ALA A 144 -3.94 3.32 9.22
CA ALA A 144 -4.59 3.58 7.95
C ALA A 144 -4.25 4.98 7.46
N ILE A 145 -4.21 5.13 6.16
CA ILE A 145 -4.05 6.42 5.50
C ILE A 145 -5.03 6.52 4.34
N THR A 146 -5.63 7.69 4.17
CA THR A 146 -6.51 7.98 3.04
C THR A 146 -5.83 8.96 2.11
N PHE A 147 -5.68 8.54 0.86
CA PHE A 147 -5.16 9.34 -0.23
C PHE A 147 -6.31 9.84 -1.12
N GLU A 148 -6.14 10.99 -1.77
CA GLU A 148 -7.00 11.47 -2.84
C GLU A 148 -6.18 11.57 -4.13
N LEU A 149 -6.62 10.84 -5.14
CA LEU A 149 -6.00 10.79 -6.46
C LEU A 149 -6.36 12.05 -7.27
N SER A 150 -5.66 12.28 -8.38
CA SER A 150 -5.88 13.44 -9.24
C SER A 150 -7.28 13.47 -9.87
N ASP A 151 -7.91 12.31 -10.08
CA ASP A 151 -9.29 12.17 -10.56
C ASP A 151 -10.36 12.36 -9.47
N GLY A 152 -9.95 12.65 -8.23
CA GLY A 152 -10.83 12.87 -7.08
C GLY A 152 -11.33 11.59 -6.39
N ILE A 153 -10.93 10.41 -6.87
CA ILE A 153 -11.22 9.14 -6.19
C ILE A 153 -10.27 9.01 -4.99
N ARG A 154 -10.76 8.46 -3.90
CA ARG A 154 -9.97 8.24 -2.69
C ARG A 154 -9.51 6.79 -2.57
N VAL A 155 -8.34 6.61 -1.98
CA VAL A 155 -7.77 5.30 -1.68
C VAL A 155 -7.55 5.21 -0.19
N VAL A 156 -8.26 4.31 0.49
CA VAL A 156 -7.98 3.95 1.88
C VAL A 156 -6.99 2.80 1.88
N ALA A 157 -5.79 3.03 2.38
CA ALA A 157 -4.74 2.04 2.49
C ALA A 157 -4.55 1.63 3.95
N TYR A 158 -4.85 0.36 4.25
CA TYR A 158 -4.60 -0.23 5.56
C TYR A 158 -3.19 -0.80 5.60
N ARG A 159 -2.43 -0.39 6.61
CA ARG A 159 -1.08 -0.88 6.87
C ARG A 159 -1.16 -2.27 7.49
N GLY A 160 -0.37 -3.20 6.99
CA GLY A 160 -0.22 -4.52 7.59
C GLY A 160 0.60 -4.49 8.87
N THR A 161 0.97 -5.69 9.33
CA THR A 161 1.74 -5.90 10.54
C THR A 161 3.09 -5.19 10.48
N ASP A 162 3.43 -4.52 11.56
CA ASP A 162 4.78 -3.99 11.77
C ASP A 162 5.71 -5.06 12.40
N SER A 163 6.93 -4.67 12.79
CA SER A 163 7.88 -5.57 13.44
C SER A 163 7.64 -5.75 14.95
N SER A 164 6.55 -5.20 15.50
CA SER A 164 6.26 -5.26 16.94
C SER A 164 5.72 -6.63 17.38
N ILE A 165 5.98 -6.99 18.62
CA ILE A 165 5.39 -8.20 19.25
C ILE A 165 3.85 -8.09 19.30
N ILE A 166 3.31 -6.88 19.44
CA ILE A 166 1.88 -6.64 19.51
C ILE A 166 1.24 -6.93 18.14
N GLY A 167 1.84 -6.45 17.05
CA GLY A 167 1.38 -6.78 15.70
C GLY A 167 1.37 -8.28 15.43
N TRP A 168 2.43 -8.99 15.79
CA TRP A 168 2.50 -10.45 15.64
C TRP A 168 1.49 -11.20 16.52
N LYS A 169 1.22 -10.73 17.75
CA LYS A 169 0.17 -11.29 18.60
C LYS A 169 -1.21 -11.09 17.98
N GLU A 170 -1.48 -9.90 17.44
CA GLU A 170 -2.75 -9.60 16.77
C GLU A 170 -2.93 -10.48 15.53
N ASP A 171 -1.89 -10.73 14.74
CA ASP A 171 -1.93 -11.67 13.62
C ASP A 171 -2.32 -13.08 14.05
N CYS A 172 -1.76 -13.56 15.17
CA CYS A 172 -2.14 -14.86 15.72
C CYS A 172 -3.63 -14.93 16.10
N MET A 173 -4.26 -13.81 16.49
CA MET A 173 -5.68 -13.77 16.82
C MET A 173 -6.56 -14.07 15.62
N LEU A 174 -6.12 -13.81 14.37
CA LEU A 174 -6.84 -14.16 13.14
C LEU A 174 -7.17 -15.65 13.05
N SER A 175 -6.40 -16.52 13.73
CA SER A 175 -6.59 -17.96 13.69
C SER A 175 -7.73 -18.47 14.60
N TYR A 176 -8.18 -17.69 15.58
CA TYR A 176 -9.17 -18.15 16.57
C TYR A 176 -10.26 -17.12 16.93
N LEU A 177 -10.09 -15.83 16.60
CA LEU A 177 -11.13 -14.82 16.81
C LEU A 177 -11.95 -14.63 15.54
N ARG A 178 -13.23 -14.33 15.71
CA ARG A 178 -14.12 -13.96 14.60
C ARG A 178 -13.84 -12.55 14.07
N GLU A 179 -13.34 -11.70 14.92
CA GLU A 179 -12.97 -10.32 14.63
C GLU A 179 -11.78 -9.97 15.52
N ILE A 180 -10.71 -9.44 14.92
CA ILE A 180 -9.58 -8.90 15.67
C ILE A 180 -9.75 -7.39 15.89
N PRO A 181 -9.09 -6.80 16.91
CA PRO A 181 -9.21 -5.38 17.18
C PRO A 181 -8.90 -4.46 15.99
N GLY A 182 -7.87 -4.77 15.19
CA GLY A 182 -7.53 -4.03 13.98
C GLY A 182 -8.63 -4.02 12.93
N GLN A 183 -9.35 -5.16 12.75
CA GLN A 183 -10.49 -5.21 11.85
C GLN A 183 -11.63 -4.28 12.30
N ALA A 184 -11.92 -4.24 13.61
CA ALA A 184 -12.92 -3.32 14.15
C ALA A 184 -12.54 -1.85 13.94
N GLU A 185 -11.25 -1.51 14.15
CA GLU A 185 -10.72 -0.17 13.89
C GLU A 185 -10.74 0.19 12.40
N ALA A 186 -10.47 -0.77 11.51
CA ALA A 186 -10.54 -0.56 10.06
C ALA A 186 -11.96 -0.18 9.60
N VAL A 187 -12.97 -0.90 10.08
CA VAL A 187 -14.39 -0.58 9.81
C VAL A 187 -14.75 0.79 10.37
N ARG A 188 -14.31 1.11 11.60
CA ARG A 188 -14.55 2.41 12.22
C ARG A 188 -13.93 3.53 11.39
N TYR A 189 -12.67 3.41 11.03
CA TYR A 189 -11.95 4.40 10.22
C TYR A 189 -12.67 4.70 8.91
N PHE A 190 -13.08 3.65 8.19
CA PHE A 190 -13.82 3.82 6.94
C PHE A 190 -15.19 4.48 7.14
N ASN A 191 -15.94 4.10 8.18
CA ASN A 191 -17.25 4.68 8.47
C ASN A 191 -17.20 6.15 8.89
N GLU A 192 -16.08 6.61 9.43
CA GLU A 192 -15.85 8.01 9.76
C GLU A 192 -15.40 8.86 8.55
N SER A 193 -14.99 8.23 7.44
CA SER A 193 -14.60 8.94 6.23
C SER A 193 -15.79 9.61 5.55
N GLU A 194 -15.51 10.61 4.70
CA GLU A 194 -16.55 11.41 4.01
C GLU A 194 -17.45 10.52 3.14
N THR A 195 -18.77 10.69 3.27
CA THR A 195 -19.77 9.99 2.46
C THR A 195 -19.93 10.64 1.08
N GLY A 196 -20.40 9.87 0.09
CA GLY A 196 -20.63 10.37 -1.26
C GLY A 196 -19.35 10.53 -2.11
N LYS A 197 -18.21 10.13 -1.60
CA LYS A 197 -16.96 9.99 -2.38
C LYS A 197 -16.82 8.57 -2.92
N LYS A 198 -16.05 8.42 -3.99
CA LYS A 198 -15.68 7.10 -4.50
C LYS A 198 -14.36 6.64 -3.89
N TYR A 199 -14.30 5.36 -3.51
CA TYR A 199 -13.17 4.78 -2.80
C TYR A 199 -12.65 3.51 -3.48
N TYR A 200 -11.33 3.38 -3.52
CA TYR A 200 -10.65 2.10 -3.49
C TYR A 200 -10.26 1.79 -2.04
N ILE A 201 -10.39 0.53 -1.65
CA ILE A 201 -9.92 0.04 -0.35
C ILE A 201 -8.78 -0.93 -0.63
N VAL A 202 -7.60 -0.65 -0.11
CA VAL A 202 -6.39 -1.42 -0.38
C VAL A 202 -5.66 -1.77 0.91
N GLY A 203 -4.77 -2.76 0.84
CA GLY A 203 -3.91 -3.11 1.97
C GLY A 203 -2.98 -4.25 1.62
N HIS A 204 -1.85 -4.31 2.33
CA HIS A 204 -0.86 -5.37 2.20
C HIS A 204 -0.87 -6.25 3.46
N SER A 205 -0.72 -7.57 3.33
CA SER A 205 -0.67 -8.51 4.44
C SER A 205 -1.93 -8.43 5.34
N LYS A 206 -1.80 -8.23 6.66
CA LYS A 206 -2.92 -7.99 7.58
C LYS A 206 -3.82 -6.84 7.09
N GLY A 207 -3.24 -5.75 6.57
CA GLY A 207 -4.00 -4.64 5.99
C GLY A 207 -4.89 -5.04 4.82
N GLY A 208 -4.48 -6.04 4.01
CA GLY A 208 -5.32 -6.63 2.97
C GLY A 208 -6.53 -7.40 3.54
N ASN A 209 -6.33 -8.10 4.66
CA ASN A 209 -7.42 -8.73 5.41
C ASN A 209 -8.38 -7.67 5.99
N GLU A 210 -7.86 -6.60 6.59
CA GLU A 210 -8.64 -5.47 7.11
C GLU A 210 -9.45 -4.78 6.00
N ALA A 211 -8.87 -4.62 4.80
CA ALA A 211 -9.55 -4.06 3.63
C ALA A 211 -10.76 -4.91 3.21
N LEU A 212 -10.57 -6.23 3.11
CA LEU A 212 -11.64 -7.16 2.78
C LEU A 212 -12.71 -7.19 3.88
N TYR A 213 -12.28 -7.23 5.15
CA TYR A 213 -13.20 -7.23 6.29
C TYR A 213 -14.05 -5.96 6.33
N THR A 214 -13.43 -4.79 6.13
CA THR A 214 -14.13 -3.51 6.03
C THR A 214 -15.20 -3.54 4.95
N TYR A 215 -14.87 -4.03 3.75
CA TYR A 215 -15.82 -4.15 2.65
C TYR A 215 -17.04 -5.00 3.02
N ILE A 216 -16.82 -6.13 3.68
CA ILE A 216 -17.90 -7.04 4.09
C ILE A 216 -18.80 -6.41 5.19
N LYS A 217 -18.20 -5.63 6.08
CA LYS A 217 -18.87 -5.07 7.27
C LYS A 217 -19.41 -3.65 7.12
N MET A 218 -19.04 -2.94 6.05
CA MET A 218 -19.52 -1.59 5.86
C MET A 218 -21.05 -1.57 5.71
N LYS A 219 -21.66 -0.44 6.08
CA LYS A 219 -23.09 -0.25 5.98
C LYS A 219 -23.55 -0.31 4.52
N GLU A 220 -24.73 -0.86 4.28
CA GLU A 220 -25.34 -0.96 2.93
C GLU A 220 -25.35 0.38 2.19
N GLU A 221 -25.64 1.47 2.89
CA GLU A 221 -25.68 2.84 2.34
C GLU A 221 -24.34 3.34 1.79
N ARG A 222 -23.23 2.64 2.09
CA ARG A 222 -21.88 2.98 1.63
C ARG A 222 -21.31 2.03 0.58
N VAL A 223 -22.02 0.97 0.24
CA VAL A 223 -21.54 0.00 -0.78
C VAL A 223 -21.27 0.71 -2.11
N ASP A 224 -22.14 1.68 -2.48
CA ASP A 224 -21.98 2.42 -3.72
C ASP A 224 -20.80 3.40 -3.72
N ASP A 225 -20.26 3.72 -2.55
CA ASP A 225 -19.04 4.55 -2.43
C ASP A 225 -17.78 3.76 -2.82
N VAL A 226 -17.80 2.44 -2.78
CA VAL A 226 -16.62 1.62 -3.06
C VAL A 226 -16.56 1.19 -4.52
N VAL A 227 -15.50 1.59 -5.22
CA VAL A 227 -15.25 1.22 -6.61
C VAL A 227 -14.66 -0.20 -6.68
N ALA A 228 -13.67 -0.50 -5.85
CA ALA A 228 -13.07 -1.82 -5.75
C ALA A 228 -12.32 -2.01 -4.43
N VAL A 229 -12.19 -3.27 -4.01
CA VAL A 229 -11.30 -3.70 -2.93
C VAL A 229 -10.13 -4.43 -3.56
N LYS A 230 -8.91 -3.97 -3.26
CA LYS A 230 -7.68 -4.56 -3.76
C LYS A 230 -6.79 -4.92 -2.57
N GLY A 231 -6.94 -6.15 -2.08
CA GLY A 231 -6.10 -6.71 -1.02
C GLY A 231 -4.98 -7.52 -1.63
N ILE A 232 -3.73 -7.16 -1.33
CA ILE A 232 -2.58 -7.97 -1.70
C ILE A 232 -2.18 -8.78 -0.48
N LEU A 233 -2.70 -10.02 -0.44
CA LEU A 233 -2.41 -10.99 0.60
C LEU A 233 -1.12 -11.73 0.24
N ILE A 234 0.02 -11.12 0.53
CA ILE A 234 1.30 -11.80 0.41
C ILE A 234 1.66 -12.41 1.77
N GLY A 235 1.55 -13.72 1.90
CA GLY A 235 2.38 -14.50 2.79
C GLY A 235 1.77 -15.11 4.05
N PHE A 236 0.52 -14.84 4.50
CA PHE A 236 0.04 -15.40 5.79
C PHE A 236 -1.38 -15.99 5.80
N ILE A 237 -1.99 -16.31 4.69
CA ILE A 237 -3.30 -17.01 4.65
C ILE A 237 -3.12 -18.51 4.33
N LEU A 238 -2.12 -19.15 4.82
CA LEU A 238 -1.98 -20.61 4.70
C LEU A 238 -1.95 -21.30 6.07
N LEU A 239 -2.67 -20.78 7.05
CA LEU A 239 -2.86 -21.44 8.35
C LEU A 239 -4.34 -21.40 8.81
N LEU A 240 -5.28 -21.52 7.87
CA LEU A 240 -6.67 -21.90 8.17
C LEU A 240 -7.06 -23.08 7.27
#